data_da11f6ffe6f39f6f8f7ebf63bc37cd93
#
_entry.id   da11f6ffe6f39f6f8f7ebf63bc37cd93
#
_cell.length_a   1.000
_cell.length_b   1.000
_cell.length_c   1.000
_cell.angle_alpha   90.00
_cell.angle_beta   90.00
_cell.angle_gamma   90.00
#
_symmetry.space_group_name_H-M   'P 1'
#
loop_
_entity.id
_entity.type
_entity.pdbx_description
1 polymer ?
#
loop_
_entity_poly.entity_id
_entity_poly.type
_entity_poly.pdbx_seq_one_letter_code
_entity_poly.pdbx_strand_id
1 'polypeptide(L)'
;MITFTEVATDLDDNFNEWYNREHLDERIDLPGFRRARRYESLDGGIRYMSTYECEDPGDIGSPTYLDVVAKSSPWSQQIMPNFTRWHRMVARVVADSTHGMGSYLTLARFFPAPSETAALETWLRSGVLDEISSRERVVGACAVAVVPEFDARLTRAFGQEPDPDQIPEWGVLIEGTDPDTIRTVAQD
;
A
#
# COMPACT_ATOMS: atom_id res chain seq x y z
N MET A 1 -2.89 -3.97 2.11
CA MET A 1 -2.46 -2.73 2.81
C MET A 1 -1.29 -2.11 2.06
N ILE A 2 -1.29 -0.78 1.94
CA ILE A 2 -0.16 -0.01 1.40
C ILE A 2 0.29 0.94 2.50
N THR A 3 1.59 1.04 2.75
CA THR A 3 2.16 1.98 3.72
C THR A 3 3.20 2.86 3.04
N PHE A 4 3.25 4.11 3.46
CA PHE A 4 4.24 5.09 3.04
C PHE A 4 5.00 5.55 4.27
N THR A 5 6.33 5.50 4.20
CA THR A 5 7.16 5.75 5.37
C THR A 5 8.39 6.57 4.99
N GLU A 6 8.78 7.48 5.86
CA GLU A 6 10.02 8.23 5.77
C GLU A 6 10.69 8.26 7.15
N VAL A 7 11.99 8.15 7.18
CA VAL A 7 12.82 8.25 8.38
C VAL A 7 13.88 9.30 8.21
N ALA A 8 14.48 9.74 9.31
CA ALA A 8 15.63 10.63 9.24
C ALA A 8 16.81 9.93 8.53
N THR A 9 17.59 10.70 7.76
CA THR A 9 18.64 10.18 6.87
C THR A 9 19.71 9.37 7.61
N ASP A 10 20.01 9.73 8.84
CA ASP A 10 20.98 9.05 9.70
C ASP A 10 20.51 7.67 10.22
N LEU A 11 19.21 7.40 10.12
CA LEU A 11 18.60 6.12 10.49
C LEU A 11 18.29 5.22 9.29
N ASP A 12 18.53 5.69 8.09
CA ASP A 12 18.08 5.06 6.86
C ASP A 12 18.62 3.63 6.68
N ASP A 13 19.91 3.42 6.88
CA ASP A 13 20.51 2.09 6.76
C ASP A 13 19.91 1.13 7.80
N ASN A 14 19.75 1.59 9.04
CA ASN A 14 19.17 0.77 10.12
C ASN A 14 17.69 0.46 9.87
N PHE A 15 16.92 1.43 9.33
CA PHE A 15 15.54 1.22 8.90
C PHE A 15 15.43 0.16 7.80
N ASN A 16 16.32 0.21 6.79
CA ASN A 16 16.32 -0.75 5.71
C ASN A 16 16.68 -2.16 6.18
N GLU A 17 17.70 -2.31 7.05
CA GLU A 17 18.05 -3.59 7.63
C GLU A 17 16.92 -4.15 8.51
N TRP A 18 16.30 -3.33 9.39
CA TRP A 18 15.16 -3.72 10.20
C TRP A 18 13.99 -4.23 9.32
N TYR A 19 13.66 -3.48 8.26
CA TYR A 19 12.60 -3.85 7.36
C TYR A 19 12.86 -5.20 6.67
N ASN A 20 14.10 -5.39 6.17
CA ASN A 20 14.49 -6.56 5.39
C ASN A 20 14.74 -7.83 6.23
N ARG A 21 15.10 -7.69 7.51
CA ARG A 21 15.50 -8.80 8.37
C ARG A 21 14.46 -9.19 9.40
N GLU A 22 13.51 -8.32 9.70
CA GLU A 22 12.54 -8.53 10.75
C GLU A 22 11.12 -8.17 10.30
N HIS A 23 10.88 -6.91 9.92
CA HIS A 23 9.52 -6.40 9.79
C HIS A 23 8.70 -7.05 8.67
N LEU A 24 9.31 -7.38 7.53
CA LEU A 24 8.61 -8.08 6.44
C LEU A 24 8.21 -9.48 6.87
N ASP A 25 9.12 -10.23 7.47
CA ASP A 25 8.89 -11.61 7.91
C ASP A 25 7.79 -11.67 8.97
N GLU A 26 7.85 -10.76 9.97
CA GLU A 26 6.79 -10.65 10.99
C GLU A 26 5.38 -10.46 10.39
N ARG A 27 5.26 -9.80 9.25
CA ARG A 27 3.97 -9.58 8.59
C ARG A 27 3.56 -10.75 7.70
N ILE A 28 4.50 -11.33 6.95
CA ILE A 28 4.22 -12.45 6.04
C ILE A 28 3.88 -13.71 6.80
N ASP A 29 4.43 -13.90 8.00
CA ASP A 29 4.14 -15.05 8.86
C ASP A 29 2.72 -15.01 9.48
N LEU A 30 2.00 -13.89 9.34
CA LEU A 30 0.64 -13.79 9.84
C LEU A 30 -0.37 -14.54 8.95
N PRO A 31 -1.36 -15.22 9.57
CA PRO A 31 -2.44 -15.85 8.82
C PRO A 31 -3.14 -14.85 7.87
N GLY A 32 -3.41 -15.29 6.66
CA GLY A 32 -4.04 -14.49 5.60
C GLY A 32 -3.07 -13.62 4.79
N PHE A 33 -1.85 -13.37 5.29
CA PHE A 33 -0.85 -12.63 4.53
C PHE A 33 -0.18 -13.53 3.48
N ARG A 34 -0.03 -13.02 2.27
CA ARG A 34 0.49 -13.78 1.12
C ARG A 34 1.81 -13.26 0.61
N ARG A 35 1.98 -11.94 0.57
CA ARG A 35 3.14 -11.30 -0.02
C ARG A 35 3.34 -9.90 0.55
N ALA A 36 4.61 -9.51 0.70
CA ALA A 36 5.00 -8.13 0.94
C ALA A 36 6.08 -7.69 -0.04
N ARG A 37 6.04 -6.41 -0.43
CA ARG A 37 7.04 -5.80 -1.30
C ARG A 37 7.36 -4.39 -0.82
N ARG A 38 8.59 -3.96 -1.09
CA ARG A 38 9.07 -2.62 -0.76
C ARG A 38 9.53 -1.92 -2.01
N TYR A 39 9.34 -0.62 -1.99
CA TYR A 39 9.73 0.27 -3.08
C TYR A 39 10.38 1.52 -2.49
N GLU A 40 11.37 2.06 -3.20
CA GLU A 40 11.97 3.36 -2.93
C GLU A 40 11.57 4.32 -4.04
N SER A 41 11.21 5.56 -3.65
CA SER A 41 10.77 6.59 -4.59
C SER A 41 11.93 7.06 -5.47
N LEU A 42 11.71 7.12 -6.78
CA LEU A 42 12.63 7.69 -7.76
C LEU A 42 12.39 9.19 -7.99
N ASP A 43 11.16 9.65 -7.74
CA ASP A 43 10.70 10.98 -8.16
C ASP A 43 10.48 11.95 -6.97
N GLY A 44 10.88 11.54 -5.77
CA GLY A 44 10.63 12.31 -4.54
C GLY A 44 9.30 11.97 -3.89
N GLY A 45 8.82 12.82 -2.98
CA GLY A 45 7.66 12.52 -2.15
C GLY A 45 8.03 11.78 -0.86
N ILE A 46 7.23 10.81 -0.42
CA ILE A 46 7.58 9.93 0.70
C ILE A 46 8.51 8.85 0.17
N ARG A 47 9.67 8.68 0.82
CA ARG A 47 10.77 7.90 0.28
C ARG A 47 10.46 6.41 0.10
N TYR A 48 9.76 5.79 1.05
CA TYR A 48 9.49 4.36 1.00
C TYR A 48 8.01 4.06 0.93
N MET A 49 7.67 3.07 0.10
CA MET A 49 6.36 2.46 0.05
C MET A 49 6.49 0.95 0.26
N SER A 50 5.57 0.37 1.03
CA SER A 50 5.47 -1.09 1.18
C SER A 50 4.05 -1.55 0.89
N THR A 51 3.92 -2.68 0.21
CA THR A 51 2.63 -3.34 -0.02
C THR A 51 2.57 -4.65 0.73
N TYR A 52 1.41 -4.96 1.32
CA TYR A 52 1.12 -6.22 1.97
C TYR A 52 -0.18 -6.76 1.38
N GLU A 53 -0.10 -7.91 0.75
CA GLU A 53 -1.24 -8.57 0.15
C GLU A 53 -1.80 -9.62 1.11
N CYS A 54 -3.11 -9.56 1.33
CA CYS A 54 -3.84 -10.43 2.24
C CYS A 54 -5.01 -11.09 1.51
N GLU A 55 -5.53 -12.18 2.06
CA GLU A 55 -6.71 -12.86 1.54
C GLU A 55 -7.97 -12.00 1.71
N ASP A 56 -8.09 -11.36 2.87
CA ASP A 56 -9.20 -10.49 3.22
C ASP A 56 -8.69 -9.21 3.88
N PRO A 57 -9.31 -8.04 3.65
CA PRO A 57 -8.95 -6.81 4.35
C PRO A 57 -9.05 -6.92 5.88
N GLY A 58 -9.89 -7.82 6.39
CA GLY A 58 -10.06 -8.09 7.81
C GLY A 58 -8.87 -8.79 8.47
N ASP A 59 -7.97 -9.41 7.70
CA ASP A 59 -6.71 -9.98 8.22
C ASP A 59 -5.84 -8.88 8.80
N ILE A 60 -5.92 -7.69 8.20
CA ILE A 60 -5.29 -6.48 8.71
C ILE A 60 -6.14 -5.94 9.86
N GLY A 61 -5.57 -5.96 11.07
CA GLY A 61 -6.31 -5.64 12.28
C GLY A 61 -7.07 -6.82 12.89
N SER A 62 -6.78 -8.06 12.45
CA SER A 62 -7.20 -9.26 13.15
C SER A 62 -6.61 -9.33 14.57
N PRO A 63 -7.16 -10.11 15.50
CA PRO A 63 -6.60 -10.25 16.83
C PRO A 63 -5.11 -10.67 16.80
N THR A 64 -4.75 -11.59 15.90
CA THR A 64 -3.35 -12.04 15.73
C THR A 64 -2.46 -10.93 15.22
N TYR A 65 -2.91 -10.15 14.23
CA TYR A 65 -2.19 -8.97 13.74
C TYR A 65 -1.95 -7.95 14.88
N LEU A 66 -3.01 -7.62 15.63
CA LEU A 66 -2.93 -6.64 16.72
C LEU A 66 -2.03 -7.11 17.86
N ASP A 67 -2.00 -8.42 18.14
CA ASP A 67 -1.12 -9.01 19.16
C ASP A 67 0.36 -8.86 18.76
N VAL A 68 0.71 -9.08 17.49
CA VAL A 68 2.07 -8.86 16.97
C VAL A 68 2.46 -7.39 17.04
N VAL A 69 1.56 -6.49 16.64
CA VAL A 69 1.81 -5.04 16.73
C VAL A 69 2.02 -4.59 18.17
N ALA A 70 1.22 -5.11 19.13
CA ALA A 70 1.34 -4.77 20.54
C ALA A 70 2.64 -5.32 21.19
N LYS A 71 3.18 -6.42 20.66
CA LYS A 71 4.40 -7.09 21.14
C LYS A 71 5.64 -6.71 20.32
N SER A 72 5.67 -5.49 19.79
CA SER A 72 6.78 -5.00 18.96
C SER A 72 8.15 -5.38 19.55
N SER A 73 9.05 -5.85 18.68
CA SER A 73 10.42 -6.21 19.05
C SER A 73 11.19 -5.01 19.60
N PRO A 74 12.31 -5.22 20.32
CA PRO A 74 13.20 -4.14 20.72
C PRO A 74 13.71 -3.31 19.53
N TRP A 75 13.90 -3.93 18.35
CA TRP A 75 14.33 -3.22 17.14
C TRP A 75 13.20 -2.35 16.58
N SER A 76 11.99 -2.89 16.48
CA SER A 76 10.79 -2.12 16.10
C SER A 76 10.54 -0.93 17.02
N GLN A 77 10.73 -1.11 18.35
CA GLN A 77 10.62 -0.04 19.35
C GLN A 77 11.67 1.07 19.18
N GLN A 78 12.82 0.78 18.58
CA GLN A 78 13.84 1.77 18.27
C GLN A 78 13.55 2.51 16.96
N ILE A 79 13.02 1.82 15.94
CA ILE A 79 12.84 2.37 14.59
C ILE A 79 11.54 3.16 14.46
N MET A 80 10.40 2.59 14.85
CA MET A 80 9.08 3.15 14.58
C MET A 80 8.84 4.57 15.13
N PRO A 81 9.34 4.95 16.33
CA PRO A 81 9.18 6.32 16.84
C PRO A 81 9.90 7.39 16.01
N ASN A 82 10.80 6.98 15.11
CA ASN A 82 11.60 7.88 14.26
C ASN A 82 11.03 8.06 12.85
N PHE A 83 9.81 7.58 12.61
CA PHE A 83 9.12 7.88 11.36
C PHE A 83 8.78 9.37 11.30
N THR A 84 9.35 10.07 10.33
CA THR A 84 9.12 11.51 10.14
C THR A 84 7.85 11.78 9.34
N ARG A 85 7.47 10.82 8.47
CA ARG A 85 6.21 10.80 7.74
C ARG A 85 5.70 9.36 7.67
N TRP A 86 4.41 9.20 7.88
CA TRP A 86 3.76 7.90 7.77
C TRP A 86 2.32 8.05 7.31
N HIS A 87 1.93 7.20 6.35
CA HIS A 87 0.57 7.10 5.87
C HIS A 87 0.25 5.63 5.53
N ARG A 88 -1.01 5.26 5.62
CA ARG A 88 -1.48 3.91 5.39
C ARG A 88 -2.79 3.91 4.61
N MET A 89 -2.95 2.91 3.74
CA MET A 89 -4.19 2.57 3.08
C MET A 89 -4.52 1.11 3.39
N VAL A 90 -5.58 0.84 4.15
CA VAL A 90 -6.15 -0.51 4.25
C VAL A 90 -7.23 -0.63 3.18
N ALA A 91 -6.91 -1.30 2.10
CA ALA A 91 -7.73 -1.27 0.89
C ALA A 91 -8.12 -2.67 0.39
N ARG A 92 -9.28 -2.77 -0.22
CA ARG A 92 -9.67 -3.92 -1.04
C ARG A 92 -9.22 -3.73 -2.48
N VAL A 93 -8.96 -4.83 -3.17
CA VAL A 93 -8.79 -4.83 -4.62
C VAL A 93 -10.15 -4.62 -5.28
N VAL A 94 -10.24 -3.62 -6.14
CA VAL A 94 -11.44 -3.28 -6.93
C VAL A 94 -11.46 -4.05 -8.24
N ALA A 95 -10.35 -3.98 -8.97
CA ALA A 95 -10.12 -4.70 -10.20
C ALA A 95 -8.62 -4.95 -10.36
N ASP A 96 -8.25 -6.04 -11.02
CA ASP A 96 -6.85 -6.45 -11.19
C ASP A 96 -6.65 -7.06 -12.57
N SER A 97 -5.62 -6.59 -13.27
CA SER A 97 -5.14 -7.07 -14.56
C SER A 97 -3.63 -7.30 -14.52
N THR A 98 -3.14 -7.86 -13.40
CA THR A 98 -1.71 -8.09 -13.18
C THR A 98 -1.31 -9.47 -13.69
N HIS A 99 -0.32 -9.52 -14.57
CA HIS A 99 0.21 -10.76 -15.15
C HIS A 99 1.57 -11.18 -14.57
N GLY A 100 2.24 -10.26 -13.87
CA GLY A 100 3.56 -10.52 -13.33
C GLY A 100 4.01 -9.45 -12.34
N MET A 101 5.30 -9.42 -12.02
CA MET A 101 5.90 -8.41 -11.15
C MET A 101 6.86 -7.54 -11.95
N GLY A 102 6.66 -6.23 -11.90
CA GLY A 102 7.57 -5.23 -12.44
C GLY A 102 8.65 -4.82 -11.44
N SER A 103 9.75 -4.26 -11.95
CA SER A 103 10.79 -3.64 -11.13
C SER A 103 10.43 -2.21 -10.72
N TYR A 104 9.49 -1.60 -11.43
CA TYR A 104 9.02 -0.24 -11.20
C TYR A 104 7.51 -0.24 -11.00
N LEU A 105 7.06 0.65 -10.12
CA LEU A 105 5.65 0.84 -9.82
C LEU A 105 5.34 2.32 -9.72
N THR A 106 4.24 2.73 -10.32
CA THR A 106 3.59 4.01 -10.01
C THR A 106 2.27 3.78 -9.30
N LEU A 107 1.87 4.71 -8.45
CA LEU A 107 0.59 4.71 -7.76
C LEU A 107 -0.09 6.07 -7.96
N ALA A 108 -1.12 6.08 -8.78
CA ALA A 108 -2.04 7.21 -8.87
C ALA A 108 -3.01 7.15 -7.69
N ARG A 109 -3.07 8.22 -6.88
CA ARG A 109 -3.95 8.32 -5.69
C ARG A 109 -5.00 9.39 -5.91
N PHE A 110 -6.24 9.12 -5.51
CA PHE A 110 -7.34 10.05 -5.71
C PHE A 110 -8.46 9.83 -4.68
N PHE A 111 -9.35 10.81 -4.55
CA PHE A 111 -10.43 10.85 -3.59
C PHE A 111 -11.75 11.12 -4.31
N PRO A 112 -12.43 10.09 -4.82
CA PRO A 112 -13.68 10.27 -5.55
C PRO A 112 -14.78 10.78 -4.63
N ALA A 113 -15.63 11.66 -5.15
CA ALA A 113 -16.83 12.04 -4.39
C ALA A 113 -17.71 10.80 -4.14
N PRO A 114 -18.36 10.69 -2.96
CA PRO A 114 -19.19 9.52 -2.64
C PRO A 114 -20.25 9.19 -3.71
N SER A 115 -20.78 10.18 -4.41
CA SER A 115 -21.74 10.00 -5.51
C SER A 115 -21.14 9.39 -6.77
N GLU A 116 -19.82 9.40 -6.93
CA GLU A 116 -19.11 8.95 -8.13
C GLU A 116 -18.47 7.55 -7.97
N THR A 117 -18.36 7.05 -6.75
CA THR A 117 -17.65 5.80 -6.43
C THR A 117 -18.20 4.60 -7.19
N ALA A 118 -19.54 4.47 -7.31
CA ALA A 118 -20.16 3.35 -8.02
C ALA A 118 -19.89 3.39 -9.54
N ALA A 119 -19.92 4.57 -10.14
CA ALA A 119 -19.61 4.75 -11.56
C ALA A 119 -18.12 4.48 -11.84
N LEU A 120 -17.24 4.98 -10.95
CA LEU A 120 -15.80 4.74 -11.01
C LEU A 120 -15.48 3.25 -10.89
N GLU A 121 -16.08 2.54 -9.94
CA GLU A 121 -15.88 1.10 -9.79
C GLU A 121 -16.32 0.32 -11.04
N THR A 122 -17.45 0.69 -11.60
CA THR A 122 -17.96 0.10 -12.86
C THR A 122 -16.98 0.33 -14.01
N TRP A 123 -16.45 1.54 -14.13
CA TRP A 123 -15.48 1.88 -15.16
C TRP A 123 -14.16 1.13 -14.97
N LEU A 124 -13.60 1.06 -13.76
CA LEU A 124 -12.38 0.31 -13.46
C LEU A 124 -12.52 -1.19 -13.79
N ARG A 125 -13.74 -1.76 -13.68
CA ARG A 125 -14.05 -3.15 -14.02
C ARG A 125 -14.37 -3.38 -15.48
N SER A 126 -14.49 -2.34 -16.31
CA SER A 126 -14.93 -2.44 -17.70
C SER A 126 -13.83 -2.81 -18.71
N GLY A 127 -12.61 -3.14 -18.22
CA GLY A 127 -11.50 -3.52 -19.09
C GLY A 127 -10.43 -2.44 -19.24
N VAL A 128 -10.58 -1.27 -18.60
CA VAL A 128 -9.57 -0.20 -18.66
C VAL A 128 -8.21 -0.65 -18.11
N LEU A 129 -8.20 -1.49 -17.07
CA LEU A 129 -6.95 -2.02 -16.53
C LEU A 129 -6.30 -3.02 -17.48
N ASP A 130 -7.09 -3.76 -18.29
CA ASP A 130 -6.57 -4.64 -19.33
C ASP A 130 -5.91 -3.83 -20.46
N GLU A 131 -6.49 -2.68 -20.82
CA GLU A 131 -5.89 -1.76 -21.79
C GLU A 131 -4.56 -1.21 -21.27
N ILE A 132 -4.50 -0.80 -20.00
CA ILE A 132 -3.25 -0.33 -19.36
C ILE A 132 -2.20 -1.44 -19.34
N SER A 133 -2.54 -2.63 -18.87
CA SER A 133 -1.60 -3.74 -18.74
C SER A 133 -1.16 -4.33 -20.07
N SER A 134 -1.89 -4.07 -21.18
CA SER A 134 -1.51 -4.46 -22.54
C SER A 134 -0.44 -3.55 -23.17
N ARG A 135 -0.14 -2.40 -22.56
CA ARG A 135 0.89 -1.48 -23.08
C ARG A 135 2.27 -2.09 -22.98
N GLU A 136 3.15 -1.71 -23.89
CA GLU A 136 4.54 -2.18 -23.90
C GLU A 136 5.23 -1.96 -22.55
N ARG A 137 5.95 -2.96 -22.03
CA ARG A 137 6.68 -2.95 -20.76
C ARG A 137 5.84 -2.80 -19.50
N VAL A 138 4.52 -2.71 -19.59
CA VAL A 138 3.60 -2.83 -18.47
C VAL A 138 3.33 -4.31 -18.19
N VAL A 139 3.38 -4.71 -16.93
CA VAL A 139 3.13 -6.09 -16.51
C VAL A 139 1.89 -6.23 -15.65
N GLY A 140 1.29 -5.12 -15.26
CA GLY A 140 0.07 -5.16 -14.49
C GLY A 140 -0.49 -3.79 -14.13
N ALA A 141 -1.80 -3.79 -13.92
CA ALA A 141 -2.54 -2.67 -13.36
C ALA A 141 -3.55 -3.20 -12.34
N CYS A 142 -3.59 -2.59 -11.16
CA CYS A 142 -4.46 -2.99 -10.06
C CYS A 142 -5.11 -1.76 -9.42
N ALA A 143 -6.43 -1.74 -9.37
CA ALA A 143 -7.18 -0.69 -8.68
C ALA A 143 -7.57 -1.12 -7.27
N VAL A 144 -7.39 -0.22 -6.31
CA VAL A 144 -7.67 -0.44 -4.89
C VAL A 144 -8.52 0.68 -4.33
N ALA A 145 -9.32 0.38 -3.31
CA ALA A 145 -10.13 1.35 -2.58
C ALA A 145 -10.00 1.11 -1.08
N VAL A 146 -9.71 2.14 -0.30
CA VAL A 146 -9.67 2.07 1.16
C VAL A 146 -11.01 1.58 1.68
N VAL A 147 -10.97 0.68 2.65
CA VAL A 147 -12.14 0.15 3.38
C VAL A 147 -12.18 0.86 4.74
N PRO A 148 -13.06 1.85 4.91
CA PRO A 148 -13.02 2.76 6.05
C PRO A 148 -13.10 2.05 7.41
N GLU A 149 -13.88 0.99 7.52
CA GLU A 149 -14.06 0.24 8.76
C GLU A 149 -12.78 -0.45 9.25
N PHE A 150 -11.97 -0.99 8.33
CA PHE A 150 -10.70 -1.64 8.68
C PHE A 150 -9.61 -0.61 8.95
N ASP A 151 -9.58 0.47 8.17
CA ASP A 151 -8.64 1.55 8.41
C ASP A 151 -8.91 2.25 9.76
N ALA A 152 -10.17 2.53 10.08
CA ALA A 152 -10.59 3.07 11.36
C ALA A 152 -10.30 2.13 12.54
N ARG A 153 -10.45 0.80 12.36
CA ARG A 153 -10.08 -0.19 13.37
C ARG A 153 -8.61 -0.10 13.75
N LEU A 154 -7.74 -0.05 12.74
CA LEU A 154 -6.30 0.09 12.99
C LEU A 154 -5.95 1.45 13.60
N THR A 155 -6.57 2.53 13.14
CA THR A 155 -6.36 3.87 13.68
C THR A 155 -6.63 3.88 15.19
N ARG A 156 -7.73 3.28 15.64
CA ARG A 156 -8.04 3.12 17.07
C ARG A 156 -7.04 2.22 17.80
N ALA A 157 -6.59 1.14 17.16
CA ALA A 157 -5.61 0.23 17.76
C ALA A 157 -4.26 0.91 18.01
N PHE A 158 -3.92 1.94 17.24
CA PHE A 158 -2.75 2.80 17.47
C PHE A 158 -3.05 4.01 18.38
N GLY A 159 -4.19 4.03 19.08
CA GLY A 159 -4.54 5.08 20.04
C GLY A 159 -4.96 6.41 19.40
N GLN A 160 -5.34 6.39 18.14
CA GLN A 160 -5.81 7.58 17.41
C GLN A 160 -7.32 7.48 17.12
N GLU A 161 -7.98 8.63 17.00
CA GLU A 161 -9.38 8.68 16.58
C GLU A 161 -9.45 8.83 15.04
N PRO A 162 -10.25 7.99 14.36
CA PRO A 162 -10.50 8.15 12.94
C PRO A 162 -11.25 9.45 12.65
N ASP A 163 -10.89 10.09 11.54
CA ASP A 163 -11.64 11.23 11.04
C ASP A 163 -12.98 10.76 10.44
N PRO A 164 -14.15 11.15 11.00
CA PRO A 164 -15.44 10.71 10.51
C PRO A 164 -15.78 11.28 9.12
N ASP A 165 -15.15 12.38 8.73
CA ASP A 165 -15.40 13.08 7.46
C ASP A 165 -14.36 12.70 6.39
N GLN A 166 -13.46 11.74 6.68
CA GLN A 166 -12.44 11.30 5.76
C GLN A 166 -13.07 10.66 4.51
N ILE A 167 -12.79 11.25 3.34
CA ILE A 167 -13.15 10.64 2.06
C ILE A 167 -12.23 9.44 1.83
N PRO A 168 -12.78 8.22 1.56
CA PRO A 168 -11.97 7.05 1.29
C PRO A 168 -11.04 7.25 0.10
N GLU A 169 -9.77 6.96 0.31
CA GLU A 169 -8.74 7.04 -0.70
C GLU A 169 -8.81 5.85 -1.66
N TRP A 170 -8.63 6.12 -2.93
CA TRP A 170 -8.51 5.13 -3.99
C TRP A 170 -7.13 5.21 -4.62
N GLY A 171 -6.72 4.14 -5.28
CA GLY A 171 -5.47 4.12 -6.01
C GLY A 171 -5.48 3.17 -7.18
N VAL A 172 -4.68 3.50 -8.20
CA VAL A 172 -4.33 2.58 -9.29
C VAL A 172 -2.83 2.37 -9.27
N LEU A 173 -2.42 1.13 -9.03
CA LEU A 173 -1.03 0.69 -9.10
C LEU A 173 -0.77 0.20 -10.51
N ILE A 174 0.28 0.69 -11.14
CA ILE A 174 0.72 0.25 -12.47
C ILE A 174 2.17 -0.22 -12.34
N GLU A 175 2.42 -1.48 -12.67
CA GLU A 175 3.74 -2.10 -12.61
C GLU A 175 4.33 -2.32 -14.00
N GLY A 176 5.64 -2.16 -14.12
CA GLY A 176 6.34 -2.41 -15.37
C GLY A 176 7.84 -2.61 -15.20
N THR A 177 8.50 -2.81 -16.33
CA THR A 177 9.93 -3.14 -16.41
C THR A 177 10.80 -1.93 -16.79
N ASP A 178 10.19 -0.78 -17.05
CA ASP A 178 10.88 0.44 -17.48
C ASP A 178 10.29 1.67 -16.79
N PRO A 179 11.09 2.48 -16.09
CA PRO A 179 10.59 3.59 -15.27
C PRO A 179 9.97 4.72 -16.10
N ASP A 180 10.51 5.01 -17.28
CA ASP A 180 10.01 6.09 -18.12
C ASP A 180 8.67 5.73 -18.76
N THR A 181 8.51 4.48 -19.17
CA THR A 181 7.20 3.95 -19.62
C THR A 181 6.15 4.08 -18.52
N ILE A 182 6.47 3.67 -17.28
CA ILE A 182 5.51 3.71 -16.17
C ILE A 182 5.12 5.15 -15.82
N ARG A 183 6.04 6.10 -15.86
CA ARG A 183 5.72 7.54 -15.70
C ARG A 183 4.77 8.04 -16.76
N THR A 184 5.02 7.69 -18.03
CA THR A 184 4.18 8.12 -19.16
C THR A 184 2.77 7.54 -19.04
N VAL A 185 2.66 6.25 -18.78
CA VAL A 185 1.36 5.57 -18.66
C VAL A 185 0.51 6.14 -17.51
N ALA A 186 1.15 6.62 -16.44
CA ALA A 186 0.43 7.22 -15.31
C ALA A 186 -0.09 8.65 -15.59
N GLN A 187 0.33 9.29 -16.67
CA GLN A 187 -0.08 10.64 -17.07
C GLN A 187 -1.19 10.64 -18.11
N ASP A 188 -1.37 9.53 -18.83
CA ASP A 188 -2.40 9.31 -19.85
C ASP A 188 -3.76 8.93 -19.22
#